data_b9633b6b2575eba9a7f591687780c8ce
#
_entry.id   b9633b6b2575eba9a7f591687780c8ce
#
_cell.length_a   1.000
_cell.length_b   1.000
_cell.length_c   1.000
_cell.angle_alpha   90.00
_cell.angle_beta   90.00
_cell.angle_gamma   90.00
#
_symmetry.space_group_name_H-M   'P 1'
#
loop_
_entity.id
_entity.type
_entity.pdbx_description
1 polymer ?
#
loop_
_entity_poly.entity_id
_entity_poly.type
_entity_poly.pdbx_seq_one_letter_code
_entity_poly.pdbx_strand_id
1 'polypeptide(L)'
;MNIIVYIHDNKNMEASGTIFDLLKNCELEFAVDVFGYFKDDSKEYIANVVGEKVKKLPHVVVDGERVGGYYDLVEYLMNKDIINYAGEPKWKKNN
;
A
#
# COMPACT_ATOMS: atom_id res chain seq x y z
N MET A 1 -2.02 -13.59 0.43
CA MET A 1 -1.79 -12.26 1.06
C MET A 1 -2.89 -11.32 0.63
N ASN A 2 -3.60 -10.75 1.58
CA ASN A 2 -4.71 -9.83 1.32
C ASN A 2 -4.21 -8.39 1.47
N ILE A 3 -4.08 -7.67 0.36
CA ILE A 3 -3.49 -6.33 0.33
C ILE A 3 -4.58 -5.33 -0.06
N ILE A 4 -4.72 -4.28 0.73
CA ILE A 4 -5.61 -3.17 0.41
C ILE A 4 -4.79 -1.88 0.44
N VAL A 5 -4.88 -1.11 -0.64
CA VAL A 5 -4.22 0.19 -0.74
C VAL A 5 -5.30 1.27 -0.60
N TYR A 6 -5.23 2.05 0.47
CA TYR A 6 -6.15 3.15 0.72
C TYR A 6 -5.55 4.43 0.17
N ILE A 7 -6.27 5.10 -0.71
CA ILE A 7 -5.82 6.33 -1.35
C ILE A 7 -6.87 7.43 -1.23
N HIS A 8 -6.45 8.66 -1.46
CA HIS A 8 -7.37 9.79 -1.55
C HIS A 8 -7.59 10.14 -3.01
N ASP A 9 -8.84 10.43 -3.37
CA ASP A 9 -9.18 10.85 -4.72
C ASP A 9 -8.44 12.15 -5.07
N ASN A 10 -7.82 12.17 -6.25
CA ASN A 10 -7.10 13.33 -6.81
C ASN A 10 -5.95 13.86 -5.94
N LYS A 11 -5.51 13.10 -4.95
CA LYS A 11 -4.36 13.49 -4.13
C LYS A 11 -3.32 12.38 -4.09
N ASN A 12 -2.06 12.77 -4.05
CA ASN A 12 -0.94 11.83 -3.89
C ASN A 12 -0.89 10.73 -4.97
N MET A 13 -1.27 11.09 -6.20
CA MET A 13 -1.32 10.10 -7.29
C MET A 13 0.05 9.50 -7.60
N GLU A 14 1.12 10.29 -7.53
CA GLU A 14 2.46 9.78 -7.76
C GLU A 14 2.87 8.76 -6.72
N ALA A 15 2.62 9.06 -5.46
CA ALA A 15 2.93 8.14 -4.36
C ALA A 15 2.11 6.86 -4.47
N SER A 16 0.85 6.97 -4.88
CA SER A 16 0.00 5.80 -5.10
C SER A 16 0.50 4.97 -6.28
N GLY A 17 0.94 5.64 -7.35
CA GLY A 17 1.48 4.98 -8.54
C GLY A 17 2.72 4.14 -8.23
N THR A 18 3.62 4.63 -7.39
CA THR A 18 4.82 3.86 -7.01
C THR A 18 4.45 2.62 -6.21
N ILE A 19 3.43 2.71 -5.36
CA ILE A 19 2.94 1.55 -4.62
C ILE A 19 2.33 0.52 -5.58
N PHE A 20 1.50 0.97 -6.51
CA PHE A 20 0.88 0.09 -7.50
C PHE A 20 1.92 -0.61 -8.35
N ASP A 21 2.92 0.12 -8.81
CA ASP A 21 4.00 -0.45 -9.63
C ASP A 21 4.79 -1.50 -8.86
N LEU A 22 5.10 -1.24 -7.60
CA LEU A 22 5.80 -2.19 -6.76
C LEU A 22 5.00 -3.49 -6.61
N LEU A 23 3.72 -3.39 -6.31
CA LEU A 23 2.86 -4.56 -6.13
C LEU A 23 2.68 -5.34 -7.44
N LYS A 24 2.52 -4.64 -8.56
CA LYS A 24 2.41 -5.27 -9.87
C LYS A 24 3.69 -5.97 -10.27
N ASN A 25 4.84 -5.35 -10.02
CA ASN A 25 6.14 -5.96 -10.30
C ASN A 25 6.37 -7.23 -9.49
N CYS A 26 5.81 -7.29 -8.30
CA CYS A 26 5.87 -8.49 -7.45
C CYS A 26 4.77 -9.50 -7.79
N GLU A 27 3.93 -9.22 -8.77
CA GLU A 27 2.78 -10.05 -9.14
C GLU A 27 1.86 -10.35 -7.96
N LEU A 28 1.70 -9.35 -7.08
CA LEU A 28 0.81 -9.45 -5.93
C LEU A 28 -0.53 -8.81 -6.27
N GLU A 29 -1.60 -9.53 -5.98
CA GLU A 29 -2.95 -8.99 -6.13
C GLU A 29 -3.26 -8.04 -4.98
N PHE A 30 -3.94 -6.95 -5.29
CA PHE A 30 -4.33 -5.97 -4.28
C PHE A 30 -5.63 -5.28 -4.68
N ALA A 31 -6.35 -4.82 -3.67
CA ALA A 31 -7.54 -4.00 -3.86
C ALA A 31 -7.18 -2.53 -3.58
N VAL A 32 -7.90 -1.63 -4.19
CA VAL A 32 -7.74 -0.18 -3.98
C VAL A 32 -9.04 0.36 -3.41
N ASP A 33 -8.95 1.09 -2.31
CA ASP A 33 -10.08 1.75 -1.69
C ASP A 33 -9.85 3.26 -1.71
N VAL A 34 -10.80 4.01 -2.27
CA VAL A 34 -10.64 5.44 -2.55
C VAL A 34 -11.54 6.25 -1.63
N PHE A 35 -10.95 7.19 -0.90
CA PHE A 35 -11.70 8.16 -0.10
C PHE A 35 -11.87 9.46 -0.86
N GLY A 36 -12.93 10.17 -0.57
CA GLY A 36 -13.16 11.51 -1.08
C GLY A 36 -14.08 11.62 -2.29
N TYR A 37 -14.37 10.54 -2.98
CA TYR A 37 -15.28 10.56 -4.11
C TYR A 37 -16.68 10.05 -3.73
N PHE A 38 -16.78 8.80 -3.33
CA PHE A 38 -18.03 8.21 -2.86
C PHE A 38 -18.05 7.94 -1.36
N LYS A 39 -16.94 8.22 -0.69
CA LYS A 39 -16.78 7.97 0.74
C LYS A 39 -16.37 9.24 1.45
N ASP A 40 -16.80 9.34 2.69
CA ASP A 40 -16.37 10.41 3.57
C ASP A 40 -14.85 10.36 3.75
N ASP A 41 -14.18 11.49 3.55
CA ASP A 41 -12.73 11.61 3.71
C ASP A 41 -12.34 12.30 5.02
N SER A 42 -13.26 12.37 5.97
CA SER A 42 -12.95 12.92 7.28
C SER A 42 -11.91 12.06 8.00
N LYS A 43 -11.11 12.70 8.83
CA LYS A 43 -10.08 11.99 9.59
C LYS A 43 -10.68 10.88 10.47
N GLU A 44 -11.86 11.14 11.02
CA GLU A 44 -12.57 10.16 11.85
C GLU A 44 -12.98 8.93 11.04
N TYR A 45 -13.54 9.13 9.86
CA TYR A 45 -13.97 8.03 9.02
C TYR A 45 -12.79 7.20 8.55
N ILE A 46 -11.72 7.88 8.11
CA ILE A 46 -10.50 7.19 7.67
C ILE A 46 -9.92 6.37 8.82
N ALA A 47 -9.87 6.94 10.02
CA ALA A 47 -9.37 6.24 11.20
C ALA A 47 -10.21 5.02 11.54
N ASN A 48 -11.52 5.09 11.36
CA ASN A 48 -12.42 3.97 11.61
C ASN A 48 -12.23 2.83 10.60
N VAL A 49 -12.00 3.17 9.33
CA VAL A 49 -11.89 2.17 8.27
C VAL A 49 -10.48 1.58 8.19
N VAL A 50 -9.47 2.43 8.18
CA VAL A 50 -8.07 2.02 8.00
C VAL A 50 -7.41 1.70 9.34
N GLY A 51 -7.71 2.46 10.36
CA GLY A 51 -7.18 2.28 11.70
C GLY A 51 -6.79 3.58 12.35
N GLU A 52 -6.74 3.58 13.66
CA GLU A 52 -6.35 4.75 14.44
C GLU A 52 -4.94 5.21 14.08
N LYS A 53 -4.70 6.49 14.15
CA LYS A 53 -3.40 7.13 13.91
C LYS A 53 -2.92 7.07 12.47
N VAL A 54 -3.79 6.77 11.52
CA VAL A 54 -3.43 6.93 10.12
C VAL A 54 -3.29 8.42 9.83
N LYS A 55 -2.08 8.86 9.52
CA LYS A 55 -1.77 10.28 9.37
C LYS A 55 -1.90 10.76 7.93
N LYS A 56 -1.73 9.88 6.98
CA LYS A 56 -1.79 10.26 5.57
C LYS A 56 -2.08 9.04 4.68
N LEU A 57 -2.60 9.33 3.51
CA LEU A 57 -2.77 8.38 2.45
C LEU A 57 -1.72 8.67 1.36
N PRO A 58 -1.28 7.71 0.57
CA PRO A 58 -1.72 6.32 0.56
C PRO A 58 -1.27 5.54 1.78
N HIS A 59 -2.06 4.55 2.16
CA HIS A 59 -1.76 3.67 3.28
C HIS A 59 -2.08 2.24 2.90
N VAL A 60 -1.15 1.33 3.14
CA VAL A 60 -1.28 -0.07 2.74
C VAL A 60 -1.56 -0.92 3.97
N VAL A 61 -2.54 -1.80 3.84
CA VAL A 61 -2.88 -2.79 4.87
C VAL A 61 -2.69 -4.18 4.25
N VAL A 62 -1.95 -5.04 4.94
CA VAL A 62 -1.68 -6.41 4.48
C VAL A 62 -2.16 -7.39 5.55
N ASP A 63 -3.10 -8.25 5.16
CA ASP A 63 -3.68 -9.25 6.06
C ASP A 63 -4.20 -8.64 7.38
N GLY A 64 -4.81 -7.45 7.27
CA GLY A 64 -5.34 -6.73 8.42
C GLY A 64 -4.31 -5.93 9.20
N GLU A 65 -3.03 -6.04 8.87
CA GLU A 65 -1.95 -5.30 9.53
C GLU A 65 -1.66 -4.01 8.78
N ARG A 66 -1.66 -2.90 9.50
CA ARG A 66 -1.35 -1.60 8.91
C ARG A 66 0.15 -1.48 8.67
N VAL A 67 0.52 -1.39 7.40
CA VAL A 67 1.92 -1.32 7.00
C VAL A 67 2.38 0.12 6.90
N GLY A 68 1.64 0.95 6.18
CA GLY A 68 1.99 2.36 5.99
C GLY A 68 2.12 2.74 4.52
N GLY A 69 3.02 3.67 4.22
CA GLY A 69 3.24 4.16 2.88
C GLY A 69 4.23 3.32 2.07
N TYR A 70 4.81 3.93 1.04
CA TYR A 70 5.68 3.22 0.10
C TYR A 70 6.90 2.60 0.78
N TYR A 71 7.64 3.39 1.56
CA TYR A 71 8.87 2.90 2.19
C TYR A 71 8.58 1.83 3.24
N ASP A 72 7.49 1.99 3.97
CA ASP A 72 7.04 0.98 4.93
C ASP A 72 6.69 -0.33 4.22
N LEU A 73 6.05 -0.24 3.05
CA LEU A 73 5.72 -1.41 2.26
C LEU A 73 6.97 -2.10 1.74
N VAL A 74 7.95 -1.35 1.24
CA VAL A 74 9.24 -1.90 0.79
C VAL A 74 9.88 -2.69 1.93
N GLU A 75 9.98 -2.10 3.12
CA GLU A 75 10.56 -2.77 4.28
C GLU A 75 9.76 -4.02 4.66
N TYR A 76 8.44 -3.93 4.64
CA TYR A 76 7.58 -5.07 4.93
C TYR A 76 7.84 -6.23 3.97
N LEU A 77 7.91 -5.95 2.68
CA LEU A 77 8.14 -6.98 1.67
C LEU A 77 9.55 -7.56 1.76
N MET A 78 10.55 -6.74 2.11
CA MET A 78 11.90 -7.24 2.37
C MET A 78 11.92 -8.20 3.56
N ASN A 79 11.26 -7.81 4.65
CA ASN A 79 11.19 -8.65 5.85
C ASN A 79 10.43 -9.96 5.63
N LYS A 80 9.53 -9.99 4.66
CA LYS A 80 8.81 -11.21 4.27
C LYS A 80 9.54 -12.00 3.18
N ASP A 81 10.73 -11.57 2.82
CA ASP A 81 11.54 -12.23 1.77
C ASP A 81 10.90 -12.22 0.40
N ILE A 82 10.05 -11.24 0.13
CA ILE A 82 9.37 -11.12 -1.16
C ILE A 82 10.24 -10.34 -2.16
N ILE A 83 10.97 -9.34 -1.68
CA ILE A 83 11.87 -8.53 -2.51
C ILE A 83 13.28 -8.47 -1.89
N ASN A 84 14.27 -8.15 -2.72
CA ASN A 84 15.64 -7.92 -2.29
C ASN A 84 15.90 -6.44 -2.00
N TYR A 85 17.14 -6.08 -1.68
CA TYR A 85 17.52 -4.69 -1.38
C TYR A 85 17.33 -3.72 -2.55
N ALA A 86 17.32 -4.23 -3.77
CA ALA A 86 17.07 -3.41 -4.94
C ALA A 86 15.58 -3.23 -5.24
N GLY A 87 14.69 -3.81 -4.42
CA GLY A 87 13.26 -3.76 -4.63
C GLY A 87 12.76 -4.72 -5.68
N GLU A 88 13.59 -5.69 -6.07
CA GLU A 88 13.23 -6.69 -7.06
C GLU A 88 12.65 -7.94 -6.40
N PRO A 89 11.60 -8.54 -7.00
CA PRO A 89 11.04 -9.79 -6.49
C PRO A 89 12.09 -10.89 -6.42
N LYS A 90 12.16 -11.58 -5.30
CA LYS A 90 13.14 -12.67 -5.13
C LYS A 90 12.86 -13.88 -5.98
N TRP A 91 11.59 -14.09 -6.37
CA TRP A 91 11.23 -15.20 -7.27
C TRP A 91 11.71 -14.93 -8.69
N LYS A 92 12.03 -13.70 -9.03
CA LYS A 92 12.50 -13.31 -10.36
C LYS A 92 14.01 -13.47 -10.41
N LYS A 93 14.47 -14.59 -10.95
CA LYS A 93 15.89 -14.82 -11.06
C LYS A 93 16.47 -14.00 -12.19
N ASN A 94 17.51 -13.24 -11.91
CA ASN A 94 18.29 -12.55 -12.93
C ASN A 94 19.25 -13.57 -13.56
N ASN A 95 18.98 -13.87 -14.78
CA ASN A 95 19.92 -14.66 -15.58
C ASN A 95 20.57 -13.75 -16.59
#